data_fa201061060a4fb27f6fc2d2b60f8005
#
_entry.id   fa201061060a4fb27f6fc2d2b60f8005
#
_cell.length_a   1.000
_cell.length_b   1.000
_cell.length_c   1.000
_cell.angle_alpha   90.00
_cell.angle_beta   90.00
_cell.angle_gamma   90.00
#
_symmetry.space_group_name_H-M   'P 1'
#
loop_
_entity.id
_entity.type
_entity.pdbx_description
1 polymer ?
#
loop_
_entity_poly.entity_id
_entity_poly.type
_entity_poly.pdbx_seq_one_letter_code
_entity_poly.pdbx_strand_id
1 'polypeptide(L)'
;MPATLVTGGSYTLEIGAGFDDEAFILDASLLNGVDVLDGDGEEFYDITDKVTNIRVSRGRKQPIDSFGAGTMIVSMQQQENDRTLDPFNTSSIYFNTSEDQPGLGPLRPIRLSREGEFLFVGKVTGYQQQYVLGGLTQYVVSAADDIYTLAQATLPSTATTVQTSAARLATVLALVPYTGTTNITASPTATLGAFTIGEGANVNEYVNRINQAEQGRIFCDRENTLTMQPRIGTTLDAPTVTFNDTGTDTKYDGVGVEYDQQLVINTATVEIESGGTPQIATDATSIAEYFVQSLAITDSLLSSDAQALTLANYLLEGTPTPRFTSISTTFASLTTPQKNLLAPIDIGETVQITKTYTTGSPLSKTQDLAVEGIDHEINVFTGHRVTVYTSDTIVLNDLILNDILFGTINTNNGLS
;
A
#
# COMPACT_ATOMS: atom_id res chain seq x y z
N MET A 1 -5.21 30.97 -18.47
CA MET A 1 -5.86 29.99 -17.61
C MET A 1 -4.78 29.06 -17.15
N PRO A 2 -4.70 28.69 -15.86
CA PRO A 2 -3.79 27.64 -15.45
C PRO A 2 -4.19 26.36 -16.20
N ALA A 3 -3.21 25.54 -16.58
CA ALA A 3 -3.46 24.26 -17.21
C ALA A 3 -4.07 23.35 -16.13
N THR A 4 -5.27 22.85 -16.35
CA THR A 4 -5.98 21.96 -15.46
C THR A 4 -5.72 20.51 -15.81
N LEU A 5 -5.88 19.59 -14.84
CA LEU A 5 -5.80 18.15 -15.03
C LEU A 5 -6.86 17.65 -16.04
N VAL A 6 -6.65 17.90 -17.32
CA VAL A 6 -7.52 17.39 -18.39
C VAL A 6 -6.67 16.63 -19.38
N THR A 7 -6.45 15.37 -19.13
CA THR A 7 -5.95 14.49 -20.20
C THR A 7 -6.36 13.04 -19.95
N GLY A 8 -7.38 12.59 -20.64
CA GLY A 8 -7.62 11.18 -20.89
C GLY A 8 -8.40 10.40 -19.85
N GLY A 9 -9.09 11.04 -18.96
CA GLY A 9 -10.01 10.47 -17.99
C GLY A 9 -10.51 11.56 -17.06
N SER A 10 -11.67 11.39 -16.47
CA SER A 10 -12.20 12.31 -15.46
C SER A 10 -11.50 12.07 -14.15
N TYR A 11 -10.48 12.87 -13.84
CA TYR A 11 -9.87 12.87 -12.51
C TYR A 11 -10.66 13.80 -11.62
N THR A 12 -10.85 13.38 -10.37
CA THR A 12 -11.47 14.21 -9.34
C THR A 12 -10.59 14.14 -8.09
N LEU A 13 -10.12 15.29 -7.62
CA LEU A 13 -9.46 15.46 -6.35
C LEU A 13 -10.40 16.21 -5.41
N GLU A 14 -10.77 15.56 -4.34
CA GLU A 14 -11.71 16.12 -3.37
C GLU A 14 -11.06 16.17 -1.99
N ILE A 15 -11.38 17.22 -1.24
CA ILE A 15 -10.91 17.42 0.15
C ILE A 15 -12.11 17.70 1.04
N GLY A 16 -12.16 17.06 2.21
CA GLY A 16 -13.14 17.38 3.24
C GLY A 16 -12.78 18.68 3.95
N ALA A 17 -13.74 19.57 4.13
CA ALA A 17 -13.52 20.84 4.81
C ALA A 17 -13.62 20.76 6.34
N GLY A 18 -14.07 19.63 6.88
CA GLY A 18 -14.07 19.32 8.31
C GLY A 18 -15.00 20.15 9.17
N PHE A 19 -16.00 20.75 8.59
CA PHE A 19 -17.14 21.31 9.30
C PHE A 19 -18.41 20.90 8.57
N ASP A 20 -19.39 20.54 9.36
CA ASP A 20 -20.74 20.27 8.90
C ASP A 20 -21.64 21.34 9.52
N ASP A 21 -21.92 22.37 8.74
CA ASP A 21 -22.83 23.45 9.14
C ASP A 21 -24.31 22.99 9.10
N GLU A 22 -24.59 21.80 8.58
CA GLU A 22 -25.94 21.25 8.37
C GLU A 22 -26.24 20.01 9.23
N ALA A 23 -25.31 19.57 10.11
CA ALA A 23 -25.56 18.47 11.03
C ALA A 23 -26.63 18.84 12.06
N PHE A 24 -27.64 17.98 12.23
CA PHE A 24 -28.68 18.17 13.22
C PHE A 24 -28.10 18.01 14.64
N ILE A 25 -28.08 19.13 15.39
CA ILE A 25 -27.61 19.16 16.77
C ILE A 25 -28.83 19.07 17.69
N LEU A 26 -28.92 18.02 18.53
CA LEU A 26 -30.00 17.82 19.49
C LEU A 26 -30.06 19.04 20.43
N ASP A 27 -31.26 19.57 20.63
CA ASP A 27 -31.58 20.78 21.41
C ASP A 27 -31.13 22.13 20.80
N ALA A 28 -30.52 22.14 19.61
CA ALA A 28 -30.16 23.37 18.92
C ALA A 28 -30.82 23.49 17.54
N SER A 29 -30.93 22.39 16.81
CA SER A 29 -31.48 22.38 15.43
C SER A 29 -32.99 22.28 15.39
N LEU A 30 -33.61 22.96 14.42
CA LEU A 30 -35.06 22.92 14.22
C LEU A 30 -35.43 21.75 13.30
N LEU A 31 -36.46 20.98 13.66
CA LEU A 31 -36.97 19.82 12.89
C LEU A 31 -37.42 20.11 11.44
N ASN A 32 -37.50 21.35 11.03
CA ASN A 32 -37.79 21.81 9.67
C ASN A 32 -36.74 22.84 9.20
N GLY A 33 -35.58 22.88 9.82
CA GLY A 33 -34.43 23.70 9.40
C GLY A 33 -33.67 23.11 8.22
N VAL A 34 -32.55 23.71 7.92
CA VAL A 34 -31.57 23.22 6.91
C VAL A 34 -30.75 22.03 7.42
N ASP A 35 -30.77 21.80 8.73
CA ASP A 35 -29.99 20.74 9.37
C ASP A 35 -30.60 19.35 9.06
N VAL A 36 -29.77 18.42 8.61
CA VAL A 36 -30.16 17.06 8.25
C VAL A 36 -29.77 16.06 9.33
N LEU A 37 -30.60 15.03 9.54
CA LEU A 37 -30.32 13.90 10.45
C LEU A 37 -29.27 12.93 9.88
N ASP A 38 -28.56 13.32 8.83
CA ASP A 38 -27.54 12.50 8.19
C ASP A 38 -26.18 12.80 8.82
N GLY A 39 -25.81 11.96 9.78
CA GLY A 39 -24.65 12.17 10.64
C GLY A 39 -23.28 11.83 10.03
N ASP A 40 -23.17 11.58 8.73
CA ASP A 40 -21.90 11.26 8.07
C ASP A 40 -21.33 12.44 7.24
N GLY A 41 -21.77 13.64 7.55
CA GLY A 41 -21.61 14.88 6.81
C GLY A 41 -20.22 15.47 6.73
N GLU A 42 -19.20 14.75 6.33
CA GLU A 42 -17.98 15.40 5.84
C GLU A 42 -18.22 15.83 4.39
N GLU A 43 -18.45 17.13 4.19
CA GLU A 43 -18.65 17.68 2.86
C GLU A 43 -17.33 17.68 2.08
N PHE A 44 -17.32 17.00 0.93
CA PHE A 44 -16.16 16.96 0.04
C PHE A 44 -16.26 18.00 -1.05
N TYR A 45 -15.22 18.80 -1.20
CA TYR A 45 -15.09 19.82 -2.21
C TYR A 45 -14.13 19.41 -3.32
N ASP A 46 -14.57 19.50 -4.56
CA ASP A 46 -13.75 19.27 -5.73
C ASP A 46 -12.78 20.46 -5.94
N ILE A 47 -11.47 20.17 -5.84
CA ILE A 47 -10.39 21.13 -6.05
C ILE A 47 -9.54 20.81 -7.28
N THR A 48 -10.01 19.93 -8.14
CA THR A 48 -9.27 19.43 -9.33
C THR A 48 -8.85 20.55 -10.27
N ASP A 49 -9.63 21.61 -10.39
CA ASP A 49 -9.37 22.76 -11.28
C ASP A 49 -8.14 23.59 -10.88
N LYS A 50 -7.61 23.41 -9.70
CA LYS A 50 -6.41 24.09 -9.18
C LYS A 50 -5.13 23.25 -9.32
N VAL A 51 -5.28 21.96 -9.59
CA VAL A 51 -4.20 20.98 -9.55
C VAL A 51 -3.34 21.02 -10.81
N THR A 52 -2.02 21.02 -10.62
CA THR A 52 -1.02 20.95 -11.70
C THR A 52 -0.28 19.62 -11.74
N ASN A 53 -0.08 18.99 -10.58
CA ASN A 53 0.62 17.71 -10.47
C ASN A 53 0.16 16.95 -9.23
N ILE A 54 -0.02 15.64 -9.38
CA ILE A 54 -0.26 14.70 -8.28
C ILE A 54 0.74 13.57 -8.38
N ARG A 55 1.32 13.19 -7.25
CA ARG A 55 2.11 11.99 -7.08
C ARG A 55 1.52 11.16 -5.97
N VAL A 56 1.22 9.91 -6.27
CA VAL A 56 0.79 8.91 -5.30
C VAL A 56 1.82 7.80 -5.26
N SER A 57 2.20 7.36 -4.07
CA SER A 57 3.07 6.19 -3.88
C SER A 57 2.47 5.33 -2.78
N ARG A 58 2.19 4.07 -3.07
CA ARG A 58 1.63 3.08 -2.13
C ARG A 58 2.41 1.78 -2.17
N GLY A 59 2.47 1.09 -1.03
CA GLY A 59 3.13 -0.21 -0.92
C GLY A 59 4.64 -0.12 -0.74
N ARG A 60 5.36 -1.12 -1.26
CA ARG A 60 6.82 -1.25 -1.18
C ARG A 60 7.43 -1.48 -2.55
N LYS A 61 8.71 -1.14 -2.71
CA LYS A 61 9.41 -1.29 -4.00
C LYS A 61 10.15 -2.62 -4.10
N GLN A 62 10.58 -3.16 -2.98
CA GLN A 62 11.26 -4.45 -2.91
C GLN A 62 10.59 -5.36 -1.87
N PRO A 63 10.56 -6.68 -2.08
CA PRO A 63 9.94 -7.63 -1.14
C PRO A 63 10.53 -7.62 0.26
N ILE A 64 11.82 -7.22 0.40
CA ILE A 64 12.51 -7.13 1.68
C ILE A 64 12.08 -5.90 2.50
N ASP A 65 11.51 -4.88 1.88
CA ASP A 65 11.06 -3.68 2.55
C ASP A 65 9.79 -3.95 3.36
N SER A 66 9.59 -3.22 4.44
CA SER A 66 8.29 -3.18 5.11
C SER A 66 7.30 -2.33 4.31
N PHE A 67 6.01 -2.62 4.43
CA PHE A 67 4.97 -1.74 3.90
C PHE A 67 4.96 -0.43 4.69
N GLY A 68 5.25 0.66 4.02
CA GLY A 68 5.14 2.01 4.57
C GLY A 68 3.76 2.61 4.35
N ALA A 69 3.53 3.78 4.93
CA ALA A 69 2.33 4.56 4.64
C ALA A 69 2.28 4.94 3.16
N GLY A 70 1.13 4.74 2.55
CA GLY A 70 0.84 5.33 1.24
C GLY A 70 0.82 6.85 1.36
N THR A 71 1.36 7.53 0.36
CA THR A 71 1.48 8.99 0.37
C THR A 71 0.95 9.60 -0.92
N MET A 72 0.39 10.80 -0.80
CA MET A 72 0.02 11.62 -1.94
C MET A 72 0.56 13.03 -1.77
N ILE A 73 1.18 13.57 -2.82
CA ILE A 73 1.63 14.96 -2.89
C ILE A 73 0.91 15.64 -4.04
N VAL A 74 0.21 16.70 -3.72
CA VAL A 74 -0.55 17.52 -4.69
C VAL A 74 0.07 18.88 -4.80
N SER A 75 0.41 19.28 -6.03
CA SER A 75 0.84 20.66 -6.33
C SER A 75 -0.29 21.39 -7.01
N MET A 76 -0.63 22.57 -6.51
CA MET A 76 -1.71 23.42 -7.01
C MET A 76 -1.22 24.83 -7.27
N GLN A 77 -1.91 25.56 -8.13
CA GLN A 77 -1.63 26.95 -8.43
C GLN A 77 -2.93 27.77 -8.50
N GLN A 78 -2.88 28.97 -7.95
CA GLN A 78 -4.01 29.88 -7.93
C GLN A 78 -3.56 31.30 -8.29
N GLN A 79 -4.42 32.07 -8.96
CA GLN A 79 -4.13 33.46 -9.22
C GLN A 79 -4.16 34.28 -7.91
N GLU A 80 -3.41 35.37 -7.85
CA GLU A 80 -3.31 36.21 -6.65
C GLU A 80 -4.66 36.80 -6.21
N ASN A 81 -5.57 37.03 -7.14
CA ASN A 81 -6.92 37.54 -6.86
C ASN A 81 -7.95 36.44 -6.54
N ASP A 82 -7.61 35.18 -6.74
CA ASP A 82 -8.39 34.02 -6.30
C ASP A 82 -7.72 33.43 -5.06
N ARG A 83 -8.26 33.75 -3.90
CA ARG A 83 -7.74 33.33 -2.61
C ARG A 83 -8.58 32.23 -1.96
N THR A 84 -9.25 31.43 -2.78
CA THR A 84 -10.18 30.39 -2.27
C THR A 84 -9.46 29.35 -1.40
N LEU A 85 -8.24 28.96 -1.76
CA LEU A 85 -7.43 27.98 -1.00
C LEU A 85 -6.57 28.63 0.10
N ASP A 86 -6.60 29.97 0.24
CA ASP A 86 -5.77 30.68 1.21
C ASP A 86 -6.35 30.52 2.62
N PRO A 87 -5.63 29.93 3.59
CA PRO A 87 -6.11 29.72 4.95
C PRO A 87 -6.38 31.03 5.70
N PHE A 88 -5.83 32.16 5.25
CA PHE A 88 -6.10 33.47 5.83
C PHE A 88 -7.31 34.19 5.20
N ASN A 89 -7.96 33.57 4.21
CA ASN A 89 -9.15 34.15 3.59
C ASN A 89 -10.43 33.74 4.32
N THR A 90 -10.85 34.55 5.26
CA THR A 90 -12.09 34.34 6.05
C THR A 90 -13.38 34.43 5.23
N SER A 91 -13.30 34.84 3.96
CA SER A 91 -14.43 34.84 3.01
C SER A 91 -14.41 33.64 2.06
N SER A 92 -13.46 32.69 2.25
CA SER A 92 -13.40 31.46 1.47
C SER A 92 -14.58 30.55 1.81
N ILE A 93 -15.07 29.80 0.83
CA ILE A 93 -16.04 28.70 1.06
C ILE A 93 -15.48 27.59 1.95
N TYR A 94 -14.16 27.50 2.07
CA TYR A 94 -13.44 26.56 2.92
C TYR A 94 -13.07 27.13 4.30
N PHE A 95 -13.62 28.27 4.69
CA PHE A 95 -13.37 28.88 6.01
C PHE A 95 -14.57 28.66 6.93
N ASN A 96 -14.35 27.98 8.04
CA ASN A 96 -15.39 27.81 9.06
C ASN A 96 -15.54 29.11 9.87
N THR A 97 -16.58 29.85 9.57
CA THR A 97 -16.87 31.13 10.22
C THR A 97 -17.39 30.95 11.65
N SER A 98 -17.95 29.80 11.98
CA SER A 98 -18.49 29.50 13.30
C SER A 98 -17.35 29.25 14.31
N GLU A 99 -16.27 28.64 13.87
CA GLU A 99 -15.10 28.30 14.69
C GLU A 99 -13.91 29.24 14.47
N ASP A 100 -14.01 30.18 13.54
CA ASP A 100 -12.96 31.12 13.13
C ASP A 100 -11.66 30.40 12.72
N GLN A 101 -11.78 29.33 11.90
CA GLN A 101 -10.62 28.52 11.45
C GLN A 101 -10.73 28.11 10.00
N PRO A 102 -9.55 27.89 9.33
CA PRO A 102 -9.52 27.32 8.00
C PRO A 102 -10.08 25.88 8.00
N GLY A 103 -11.02 25.60 7.13
CA GLY A 103 -11.53 24.24 6.93
C GLY A 103 -10.52 23.31 6.23
N LEU A 104 -9.68 23.89 5.34
CA LEU A 104 -8.59 23.15 4.72
C LEU A 104 -7.38 23.12 5.65
N GLY A 105 -6.93 21.95 6.05
CA GLY A 105 -5.83 21.84 6.99
C GLY A 105 -5.41 20.39 7.27
N PRO A 106 -4.52 20.20 8.24
CA PRO A 106 -4.09 18.86 8.66
C PRO A 106 -5.25 17.98 9.12
N LEU A 107 -5.10 16.67 8.91
CA LEU A 107 -6.03 15.61 9.28
C LEU A 107 -7.37 15.61 8.52
N ARG A 108 -7.58 16.54 7.58
CA ARG A 108 -8.77 16.52 6.71
C ARG A 108 -8.66 15.38 5.71
N PRO A 109 -9.75 14.65 5.43
CA PRO A 109 -9.73 13.59 4.43
C PRO A 109 -9.53 14.20 3.05
N ILE A 110 -8.82 13.45 2.23
CA ILE A 110 -8.57 13.80 0.84
C ILE A 110 -8.65 12.52 0.01
N ARG A 111 -9.27 12.61 -1.16
CA ARG A 111 -9.43 11.47 -2.06
C ARG A 111 -9.20 11.85 -3.50
N LEU A 112 -8.49 10.98 -4.19
CA LEU A 112 -8.24 11.08 -5.62
C LEU A 112 -8.93 9.94 -6.33
N SER A 113 -9.76 10.24 -7.31
CA SER A 113 -10.40 9.24 -8.15
C SER A 113 -10.14 9.50 -9.64
N ARG A 114 -10.35 8.46 -10.44
CA ARG A 114 -10.39 8.51 -11.88
C ARG A 114 -11.57 7.69 -12.40
N GLU A 115 -12.45 8.31 -13.21
CA GLU A 115 -13.68 7.65 -13.71
C GLU A 115 -14.55 7.04 -12.58
N GLY A 116 -14.50 7.63 -11.38
CA GLY A 116 -15.22 7.15 -10.20
C GLY A 116 -14.49 6.10 -9.35
N GLU A 117 -13.37 5.54 -9.83
CA GLU A 117 -12.54 4.60 -9.07
C GLU A 117 -11.47 5.35 -8.27
N PHE A 118 -11.35 5.06 -6.98
CA PHE A 118 -10.32 5.68 -6.15
C PHE A 118 -8.92 5.19 -6.55
N LEU A 119 -7.98 6.11 -6.58
CA LEU A 119 -6.54 5.84 -6.72
C LEU A 119 -5.82 6.02 -5.39
N PHE A 120 -6.36 6.88 -4.54
CA PHE A 120 -5.85 7.15 -3.21
C PHE A 120 -6.94 7.78 -2.34
N VAL A 121 -7.04 7.31 -1.12
CA VAL A 121 -7.81 7.92 -0.04
C VAL A 121 -6.90 8.03 1.18
N GLY A 122 -6.96 9.14 1.91
CA GLY A 122 -6.12 9.36 3.09
C GLY A 122 -6.45 10.69 3.77
N LYS A 123 -5.53 11.15 4.61
CA LYS A 123 -5.67 12.41 5.37
C LYS A 123 -4.53 13.35 5.07
N VAL A 124 -4.83 14.64 5.03
CA VAL A 124 -3.82 15.70 4.85
C VAL A 124 -2.85 15.69 6.03
N THR A 125 -1.56 15.57 5.75
CA THR A 125 -0.48 15.63 6.75
C THR A 125 0.24 16.97 6.75
N GLY A 126 0.15 17.72 5.64
CA GLY A 126 0.77 19.03 5.53
C GLY A 126 0.13 19.88 4.45
N TYR A 127 0.02 21.17 4.73
CA TYR A 127 -0.49 22.19 3.83
C TYR A 127 0.53 23.33 3.77
N GLN A 128 1.14 23.55 2.62
CA GLN A 128 2.15 24.58 2.42
C GLN A 128 1.69 25.55 1.34
N GLN A 129 1.89 26.84 1.57
CA GLN A 129 1.54 27.91 0.65
C GLN A 129 2.75 28.83 0.44
N GLN A 130 2.95 29.24 -0.79
CA GLN A 130 3.96 30.22 -1.17
C GLN A 130 3.34 31.32 -2.02
N TYR A 131 3.33 32.53 -1.51
CA TYR A 131 2.93 33.71 -2.26
C TYR A 131 4.06 34.13 -3.19
N VAL A 132 3.73 34.35 -4.48
CA VAL A 132 4.67 34.85 -5.47
C VAL A 132 4.18 36.22 -5.95
N LEU A 133 4.94 37.26 -5.66
CA LEU A 133 4.57 38.65 -6.03
C LEU A 133 4.44 38.77 -7.55
N GLY A 134 3.25 39.18 -8.00
CA GLY A 134 2.92 39.34 -9.43
C GLY A 134 2.85 38.01 -10.20
N GLY A 135 2.76 36.89 -9.52
CA GLY A 135 2.67 35.54 -10.11
C GLY A 135 1.50 34.73 -9.56
N LEU A 136 1.58 33.40 -9.77
CA LEU A 136 0.62 32.46 -9.22
C LEU A 136 1.04 32.05 -7.81
N THR A 137 0.13 32.08 -6.86
CA THR A 137 0.34 31.48 -5.55
C THR A 137 0.42 29.96 -5.70
N GLN A 138 1.41 29.34 -5.07
CA GLN A 138 1.64 27.91 -5.12
C GLN A 138 1.21 27.27 -3.80
N TYR A 139 0.58 26.11 -3.92
CA TYR A 139 0.16 25.28 -2.80
C TYR A 139 0.71 23.87 -2.97
N VAL A 140 1.17 23.28 -1.87
CA VAL A 140 1.56 21.88 -1.82
C VAL A 140 0.82 21.22 -0.67
N VAL A 141 0.00 20.23 -0.99
CA VAL A 141 -0.69 19.42 -0.01
C VAL A 141 -0.04 18.05 0.03
N SER A 142 0.38 17.62 1.21
CA SER A 142 0.85 16.28 1.47
C SER A 142 -0.22 15.51 2.22
N ALA A 143 -0.46 14.27 1.84
CA ALA A 143 -1.41 13.39 2.49
C ALA A 143 -0.82 11.99 2.65
N ALA A 144 -1.35 11.24 3.62
CA ALA A 144 -0.98 9.85 3.86
C ALA A 144 -2.20 9.03 4.27
N ASP A 145 -2.09 7.70 4.09
CA ASP A 145 -3.08 6.74 4.52
C ASP A 145 -3.05 6.50 6.04
N ASP A 146 -3.89 5.61 6.54
CA ASP A 146 -4.02 5.36 7.97
C ASP A 146 -2.81 4.65 8.61
N ILE A 147 -1.89 4.05 7.83
CA ILE A 147 -0.61 3.55 8.38
C ILE A 147 0.18 4.72 8.99
N TYR A 148 0.14 5.89 8.36
CA TYR A 148 0.75 7.10 8.94
C TYR A 148 0.11 7.46 10.29
N THR A 149 -1.20 7.39 10.39
CA THR A 149 -1.94 7.65 11.65
C THR A 149 -1.54 6.64 12.74
N LEU A 150 -1.45 5.35 12.39
CA LEU A 150 -0.99 4.30 13.29
C LEU A 150 0.47 4.51 13.73
N ALA A 151 1.32 5.05 12.86
CA ALA A 151 2.71 5.37 13.18
C ALA A 151 2.87 6.54 14.18
N GLN A 152 1.83 7.35 14.39
CA GLN A 152 1.82 8.41 15.40
C GLN A 152 1.31 7.94 16.77
N ALA A 153 0.66 6.78 16.82
CA ALA A 153 0.03 6.25 18.03
C ALA A 153 0.99 5.34 18.83
N THR A 154 0.76 5.27 20.13
CA THR A 154 1.50 4.39 21.04
C THR A 154 0.54 3.45 21.77
N LEU A 155 1.03 2.26 22.10
CA LEU A 155 0.30 1.22 22.81
C LEU A 155 0.48 1.34 24.33
N PRO A 156 -0.56 1.07 25.11
CA PRO A 156 -0.42 0.88 26.55
C PRO A 156 0.24 -0.46 26.85
N SER A 157 0.85 -0.56 28.03
CA SER A 157 1.37 -1.85 28.52
C SER A 157 0.24 -2.89 28.58
N THR A 158 0.36 -3.95 27.79
CA THR A 158 -0.71 -4.95 27.65
C THR A 158 -0.14 -6.36 27.60
N ALA A 159 -0.56 -7.21 28.53
CA ALA A 159 -0.28 -8.65 28.47
C ALA A 159 -1.17 -9.29 27.40
N THR A 160 -0.54 -9.95 26.42
CA THR A 160 -1.28 -10.64 25.35
C THR A 160 -1.34 -12.15 25.64
N THR A 161 -2.26 -12.82 24.97
CA THR A 161 -2.40 -14.29 25.03
C THR A 161 -1.86 -14.91 23.74
N VAL A 162 -1.69 -16.23 23.71
CA VAL A 162 -1.42 -16.96 22.46
C VAL A 162 -2.61 -16.78 21.53
N GLN A 163 -2.38 -16.26 20.34
CA GLN A 163 -3.41 -15.98 19.35
C GLN A 163 -2.82 -15.93 17.93
N THR A 164 -3.67 -15.98 16.91
CA THR A 164 -3.21 -15.85 15.53
C THR A 164 -2.74 -14.41 15.24
N SER A 165 -1.91 -14.24 14.21
CA SER A 165 -1.45 -12.91 13.77
C SER A 165 -2.61 -11.96 13.46
N ALA A 166 -3.67 -12.45 12.81
CA ALA A 166 -4.88 -11.67 12.55
C ALA A 166 -5.60 -11.23 13.83
N ALA A 167 -5.78 -12.14 14.80
CA ALA A 167 -6.38 -11.80 16.09
C ALA A 167 -5.50 -10.82 16.89
N ARG A 168 -4.16 -10.94 16.79
CA ARG A 168 -3.23 -10.00 17.41
C ARG A 168 -3.34 -8.61 16.78
N LEU A 169 -3.42 -8.52 15.46
CA LEU A 169 -3.65 -7.25 14.77
C LEU A 169 -4.96 -6.59 15.23
N ALA A 170 -6.06 -7.34 15.26
CA ALA A 170 -7.33 -6.84 15.77
C ALA A 170 -7.24 -6.36 17.24
N THR A 171 -6.51 -7.10 18.10
CA THR A 171 -6.26 -6.70 19.49
C THR A 171 -5.50 -5.37 19.56
N VAL A 172 -4.46 -5.20 18.76
CA VAL A 172 -3.64 -3.97 18.73
C VAL A 172 -4.47 -2.78 18.26
N LEU A 173 -5.26 -2.94 17.21
CA LEU A 173 -6.15 -1.88 16.73
C LEU A 173 -7.22 -1.48 17.75
N ALA A 174 -7.69 -2.42 18.57
CA ALA A 174 -8.66 -2.15 19.65
C ALA A 174 -8.03 -1.40 20.85
N LEU A 175 -6.71 -1.49 21.05
CA LEU A 175 -6.00 -0.75 22.11
C LEU A 175 -5.83 0.73 21.79
N VAL A 176 -5.91 1.10 20.52
CA VAL A 176 -5.96 2.48 20.05
C VAL A 176 -7.34 2.72 19.46
N PRO A 177 -7.95 3.90 19.59
CA PRO A 177 -9.30 4.14 19.05
C PRO A 177 -9.29 4.24 17.52
N TYR A 178 -8.86 3.15 16.87
CA TYR A 178 -8.82 3.08 15.42
C TYR A 178 -10.24 2.89 14.87
N THR A 179 -10.68 3.83 14.06
CA THR A 179 -12.03 3.87 13.46
C THR A 179 -12.04 3.58 11.96
N GLY A 180 -10.85 3.37 11.36
CA GLY A 180 -10.74 3.07 9.93
C GLY A 180 -11.31 1.70 9.56
N THR A 181 -11.58 1.53 8.27
CA THR A 181 -12.05 0.25 7.72
C THR A 181 -10.93 -0.79 7.76
N THR A 182 -11.27 -2.04 8.04
CA THR A 182 -10.30 -3.14 8.07
C THR A 182 -10.75 -4.33 7.24
N ASN A 183 -9.81 -4.97 6.56
CA ASN A 183 -9.98 -6.24 5.85
C ASN A 183 -8.90 -7.21 6.32
N ILE A 184 -9.16 -7.87 7.45
CA ILE A 184 -8.19 -8.77 8.08
C ILE A 184 -8.55 -10.21 7.71
N THR A 185 -7.58 -10.95 7.17
CA THR A 185 -7.77 -12.35 6.77
C THR A 185 -8.31 -13.22 7.89
N ALA A 186 -9.23 -14.11 7.55
CA ALA A 186 -9.74 -15.13 8.48
C ALA A 186 -8.80 -16.37 8.62
N SER A 187 -7.81 -16.52 7.73
CA SER A 187 -6.93 -17.68 7.66
C SER A 187 -5.45 -17.31 7.73
N PRO A 188 -4.99 -16.70 8.84
CA PRO A 188 -3.58 -16.38 9.02
C PRO A 188 -2.74 -17.64 9.21
N THR A 189 -1.46 -17.56 8.86
CA THR A 189 -0.51 -18.68 8.97
C THR A 189 0.15 -18.75 10.34
N ALA A 190 0.54 -17.60 10.90
CA ALA A 190 1.32 -17.55 12.14
C ALA A 190 0.44 -17.56 13.38
N THR A 191 0.91 -18.29 14.40
CA THR A 191 0.42 -18.18 15.79
C THR A 191 1.46 -17.44 16.62
N LEU A 192 1.04 -16.38 17.31
CA LEU A 192 1.89 -15.50 18.10
C LEU A 192 1.82 -15.86 19.58
N GLY A 193 2.95 -15.74 20.27
CA GLY A 193 3.11 -16.06 21.67
C GLY A 193 2.43 -15.07 22.63
N ALA A 194 2.37 -15.45 23.90
CA ALA A 194 1.86 -14.61 24.98
C ALA A 194 2.97 -13.67 25.46
N PHE A 195 3.18 -12.56 24.79
CA PHE A 195 4.19 -11.56 25.15
C PHE A 195 3.52 -10.28 25.69
N THR A 196 4.26 -9.53 26.50
CA THR A 196 3.76 -8.25 27.00
C THR A 196 4.18 -7.13 26.03
N ILE A 197 3.19 -6.41 25.51
CA ILE A 197 3.46 -5.16 24.77
C ILE A 197 3.98 -4.15 25.79
N GLY A 198 5.13 -3.53 25.52
CA GLY A 198 5.71 -2.51 26.38
C GLY A 198 4.92 -1.20 26.34
N GLU A 199 4.91 -0.48 27.47
CA GLU A 199 4.34 0.86 27.54
C GLU A 199 5.03 1.81 26.54
N GLY A 200 4.25 2.54 25.74
CA GLY A 200 4.76 3.48 24.76
C GLY A 200 5.28 2.83 23.47
N ALA A 201 5.10 1.51 23.26
CA ALA A 201 5.46 0.88 22.00
C ALA A 201 4.70 1.51 20.83
N ASN A 202 5.40 1.79 19.72
CA ASN A 202 4.77 2.35 18.53
C ASN A 202 3.85 1.31 17.86
N VAL A 203 2.64 1.74 17.48
CA VAL A 203 1.63 0.83 16.88
C VAL A 203 2.15 0.25 15.58
N ASN A 204 2.65 1.07 14.66
CA ASN A 204 3.11 0.60 13.35
C ASN A 204 4.33 -0.32 13.44
N GLU A 205 5.26 -0.04 14.37
CA GLU A 205 6.40 -0.94 14.62
C GLU A 205 5.91 -2.31 15.11
N TYR A 206 4.93 -2.34 16.00
CA TYR A 206 4.37 -3.60 16.47
C TYR A 206 3.60 -4.34 15.38
N VAL A 207 2.84 -3.63 14.54
CA VAL A 207 2.17 -4.18 13.34
C VAL A 207 3.19 -4.78 12.36
N ASN A 208 4.32 -4.10 12.15
CA ASN A 208 5.41 -4.63 11.32
C ASN A 208 6.02 -5.92 11.92
N ARG A 209 6.13 -6.05 13.25
CA ARG A 209 6.55 -7.29 13.90
C ARG A 209 5.52 -8.42 13.71
N ILE A 210 4.21 -8.12 13.73
CA ILE A 210 3.17 -9.08 13.39
C ILE A 210 3.36 -9.55 11.94
N ASN A 211 3.56 -8.61 11.00
CA ASN A 211 3.76 -8.93 9.60
C ASN A 211 5.05 -9.73 9.36
N GLN A 212 6.12 -9.42 10.08
CA GLN A 212 7.38 -10.17 10.03
C GLN A 212 7.21 -11.64 10.48
N ALA A 213 6.40 -11.90 11.51
CA ALA A 213 6.07 -13.26 11.95
C ALA A 213 5.15 -13.98 10.96
N GLU A 214 4.22 -13.28 10.33
CA GLU A 214 3.30 -13.81 9.33
C GLU A 214 3.96 -14.01 7.97
N GLN A 215 4.89 -13.12 7.57
CA GLN A 215 5.45 -13.00 6.22
C GLN A 215 4.36 -12.79 5.15
N GLY A 216 3.31 -12.10 5.55
CA GLY A 216 2.21 -11.69 4.70
C GLY A 216 2.36 -10.26 4.19
N ARG A 217 1.23 -9.61 3.96
CA ARG A 217 1.15 -8.19 3.61
C ARG A 217 0.19 -7.48 4.55
N ILE A 218 0.64 -6.39 5.18
CA ILE A 218 -0.23 -5.47 5.92
C ILE A 218 -0.03 -4.09 5.31
N PHE A 219 -1.08 -3.55 4.71
CA PHE A 219 -1.05 -2.30 3.95
C PHE A 219 -2.42 -1.63 3.97
N CYS A 220 -2.49 -0.35 3.60
CA CYS A 220 -3.75 0.28 3.24
C CYS A 220 -3.97 0.16 1.72
N ASP A 221 -5.15 -0.29 1.34
CA ASP A 221 -5.55 -0.33 -0.07
C ASP A 221 -5.84 1.08 -0.63
N ARG A 222 -6.25 1.17 -1.90
CA ARG A 222 -6.56 2.45 -2.57
C ARG A 222 -7.73 3.21 -1.94
N GLU A 223 -8.57 2.54 -1.17
CA GLU A 223 -9.73 3.09 -0.46
C GLU A 223 -9.42 3.39 1.02
N ASN A 224 -8.14 3.28 1.43
CA ASN A 224 -7.67 3.43 2.80
C ASN A 224 -8.22 2.36 3.76
N THR A 225 -8.52 1.16 3.28
CA THR A 225 -8.86 0.01 4.12
C THR A 225 -7.57 -0.67 4.58
N LEU A 226 -7.36 -0.77 5.89
CA LEU A 226 -6.23 -1.52 6.44
C LEU A 226 -6.42 -3.01 6.19
N THR A 227 -5.65 -3.54 5.24
CA THR A 227 -5.77 -4.89 4.72
C THR A 227 -4.63 -5.77 5.22
N MET A 228 -4.96 -6.97 5.69
CA MET A 228 -3.99 -8.01 6.03
C MET A 228 -4.21 -9.23 5.15
N GLN A 229 -3.21 -9.57 4.34
CA GLN A 229 -3.15 -10.79 3.54
C GLN A 229 -2.16 -11.77 4.17
N PRO A 230 -2.49 -13.06 4.33
CA PRO A 230 -1.60 -14.05 4.90
C PRO A 230 -0.54 -14.50 3.89
N ARG A 231 0.55 -15.06 4.37
CA ARG A 231 1.61 -15.65 3.54
C ARG A 231 1.08 -16.69 2.52
N ILE A 232 0.19 -17.57 2.96
CA ILE A 232 -0.36 -18.68 2.14
C ILE A 232 -1.51 -18.22 1.23
N GLY A 233 -2.12 -17.07 1.50
CA GLY A 233 -3.24 -16.55 0.72
C GLY A 233 -2.86 -15.86 -0.59
N THR A 234 -1.58 -15.77 -0.88
CA THR A 234 -1.05 -15.20 -2.13
C THR A 234 -0.96 -16.25 -3.24
N THR A 235 -2.02 -17.02 -3.44
CA THR A 235 -2.17 -17.78 -4.70
C THR A 235 -2.29 -16.77 -5.84
N LEU A 236 -1.63 -17.08 -6.96
CA LEU A 236 -1.80 -16.30 -8.17
C LEU A 236 -3.24 -16.47 -8.66
N ASP A 237 -4.05 -15.48 -8.40
CA ASP A 237 -5.32 -15.34 -9.10
C ASP A 237 -5.05 -15.06 -10.59
N ALA A 238 -6.07 -15.21 -11.43
CA ALA A 238 -5.95 -14.80 -12.81
C ALA A 238 -5.48 -13.33 -12.87
N PRO A 239 -4.52 -13.00 -13.76
CA PRO A 239 -3.95 -11.66 -13.78
C PRO A 239 -5.02 -10.60 -14.07
N THR A 240 -5.09 -9.59 -13.19
CA THR A 240 -5.95 -8.41 -13.37
C THR A 240 -5.51 -7.62 -14.60
N VAL A 241 -4.20 -7.49 -14.80
CA VAL A 241 -3.62 -6.81 -15.97
C VAL A 241 -2.56 -7.68 -16.63
N THR A 242 -2.68 -7.87 -17.94
CA THR A 242 -1.64 -8.49 -18.76
C THR A 242 -0.87 -7.42 -19.52
N PHE A 243 0.43 -7.33 -19.26
CA PHE A 243 1.35 -6.47 -19.97
C PHE A 243 2.12 -7.24 -21.04
N ASN A 244 2.16 -6.69 -22.26
CA ASN A 244 2.84 -7.35 -23.37
C ASN A 244 3.39 -6.31 -24.35
N ASP A 245 4.64 -6.45 -24.77
CA ASP A 245 5.25 -5.60 -25.78
C ASP A 245 4.77 -5.90 -27.21
N THR A 246 4.06 -7.00 -27.41
CA THR A 246 3.44 -7.39 -28.67
C THR A 246 1.92 -7.56 -28.51
N GLY A 247 1.18 -7.73 -29.61
CA GLY A 247 -0.27 -8.02 -29.56
C GLY A 247 -1.12 -6.82 -29.10
N THR A 248 -2.27 -7.11 -28.48
CA THR A 248 -3.32 -6.13 -28.09
C THR A 248 -3.41 -5.88 -26.59
N ASP A 249 -2.61 -6.59 -25.78
CA ASP A 249 -2.56 -6.43 -24.32
C ASP A 249 -2.04 -5.05 -23.90
N THR A 250 -2.05 -4.77 -22.62
CA THR A 250 -1.59 -3.48 -22.10
C THR A 250 -0.12 -3.25 -22.45
N LYS A 251 0.15 -2.15 -23.16
CA LYS A 251 1.51 -1.75 -23.51
C LYS A 251 2.24 -1.14 -22.33
N TYR A 252 3.55 -1.28 -22.33
CA TYR A 252 4.42 -0.67 -21.32
C TYR A 252 5.57 0.07 -21.98
N ASP A 253 6.11 1.06 -21.26
CA ASP A 253 7.25 1.86 -21.70
C ASP A 253 8.59 1.26 -21.26
N GLY A 254 8.59 0.59 -20.10
CA GLY A 254 9.77 -0.02 -19.53
C GLY A 254 9.44 -1.13 -18.55
N VAL A 255 10.33 -2.12 -18.48
CA VAL A 255 10.31 -3.21 -17.51
C VAL A 255 11.68 -3.31 -16.83
N GLY A 256 11.67 -3.30 -15.50
CA GLY A 256 12.86 -3.52 -14.67
C GLY A 256 13.11 -5.01 -14.49
N VAL A 257 14.37 -5.41 -14.55
CA VAL A 257 14.80 -6.79 -14.25
C VAL A 257 15.86 -6.72 -13.16
N GLU A 258 15.71 -7.55 -12.16
CA GLU A 258 16.70 -7.69 -11.08
C GLU A 258 17.28 -9.10 -11.10
N TYR A 259 18.59 -9.17 -10.90
CA TYR A 259 19.35 -10.40 -10.75
C TYR A 259 20.62 -10.08 -9.99
N ASP A 260 20.53 -10.08 -8.66
CA ASP A 260 21.66 -9.69 -7.81
C ASP A 260 21.79 -10.58 -6.56
N GLN A 261 22.87 -10.32 -5.81
CA GLN A 261 23.22 -11.07 -4.62
C GLN A 261 22.20 -10.91 -3.48
N GLN A 262 21.47 -9.80 -3.42
CA GLN A 262 20.48 -9.54 -2.36
C GLN A 262 19.30 -10.51 -2.43
N LEU A 263 19.14 -11.20 -3.57
CA LEU A 263 18.12 -12.23 -3.77
C LEU A 263 18.50 -13.59 -3.14
N VAL A 264 19.75 -13.75 -2.68
CA VAL A 264 20.21 -15.01 -2.07
C VAL A 264 20.09 -14.92 -0.56
N ILE A 265 19.33 -15.85 0.03
CA ILE A 265 19.28 -16.08 1.47
C ILE A 265 19.51 -17.59 1.67
N ASN A 266 20.74 -17.98 2.02
CA ASN A 266 21.09 -19.40 2.20
C ASN A 266 21.35 -19.78 3.65
N THR A 267 21.21 -18.83 4.58
CA THR A 267 21.23 -19.05 6.01
C THR A 267 20.18 -18.15 6.65
N ALA A 268 19.13 -18.71 7.20
CA ALA A 268 18.10 -17.97 7.89
C ALA A 268 18.07 -18.34 9.37
N THR A 269 18.10 -17.35 10.25
CA THR A 269 18.01 -17.53 11.71
C THR A 269 16.77 -16.81 12.22
N VAL A 270 15.92 -17.51 12.95
CA VAL A 270 14.73 -16.94 13.61
C VAL A 270 14.77 -17.26 15.09
N GLU A 271 14.70 -16.22 15.92
CA GLU A 271 14.65 -16.31 17.38
C GLU A 271 13.36 -15.67 17.89
N ILE A 272 12.65 -16.38 18.76
CA ILE A 272 11.42 -15.85 19.38
C ILE A 272 11.74 -14.88 20.50
N GLU A 273 10.84 -13.93 20.74
CA GLU A 273 10.92 -12.99 21.85
C GLU A 273 11.06 -13.75 23.20
N SER A 274 11.76 -13.16 24.15
CA SER A 274 11.99 -13.73 25.51
C SER A 274 12.94 -14.93 25.60
N GLY A 275 13.86 -15.09 24.65
CA GLY A 275 14.98 -16.00 24.77
C GLY A 275 14.67 -17.44 24.37
N GLY A 276 13.92 -17.60 23.29
CA GLY A 276 13.83 -18.87 22.59
C GLY A 276 15.21 -19.33 22.08
N THR A 277 15.33 -20.61 21.73
CA THR A 277 16.54 -21.09 21.08
C THR A 277 16.55 -20.63 19.63
N PRO A 278 17.58 -19.91 19.14
CA PRO A 278 17.66 -19.53 17.74
C PRO A 278 17.51 -20.74 16.83
N GLN A 279 16.56 -20.68 15.94
CA GLN A 279 16.28 -21.71 14.94
C GLN A 279 16.97 -21.33 13.63
N ILE A 280 17.80 -22.23 13.11
CA ILE A 280 18.65 -21.97 11.94
C ILE A 280 18.30 -22.95 10.85
N ALA A 281 18.01 -22.40 9.66
CA ALA A 281 17.88 -23.17 8.42
C ALA A 281 19.02 -22.78 7.46
N THR A 282 19.57 -23.76 6.75
CA THR A 282 20.71 -23.54 5.83
C THR A 282 20.55 -24.34 4.54
N ASP A 283 20.96 -23.75 3.41
CA ASP A 283 21.14 -24.43 2.14
C ASP A 283 22.65 -24.60 1.85
N ALA A 284 23.15 -25.81 2.13
CA ALA A 284 24.58 -26.12 1.97
C ALA A 284 25.06 -26.04 0.52
N THR A 285 24.17 -26.30 -0.46
CA THR A 285 24.50 -26.21 -1.89
C THR A 285 24.70 -24.75 -2.30
N SER A 286 23.77 -23.90 -1.90
CA SER A 286 23.88 -22.45 -2.15
C SER A 286 25.08 -21.83 -1.42
N ILE A 287 25.35 -22.25 -0.17
CA ILE A 287 26.53 -21.77 0.57
C ILE A 287 27.84 -22.12 -0.16
N ALA A 288 27.92 -23.29 -0.74
CA ALA A 288 29.11 -23.71 -1.50
C ALA A 288 29.32 -22.88 -2.77
N GLU A 289 28.25 -22.38 -3.38
CA GLU A 289 28.27 -21.60 -4.61
C GLU A 289 28.40 -20.09 -4.36
N TYR A 290 27.64 -19.54 -3.43
CA TYR A 290 27.48 -18.10 -3.21
C TYR A 290 28.09 -17.59 -1.90
N PHE A 291 28.78 -18.44 -1.14
CA PHE A 291 29.21 -18.15 0.22
C PHE A 291 27.99 -17.89 1.14
N VAL A 292 28.22 -17.66 2.43
CA VAL A 292 27.15 -17.46 3.41
C VAL A 292 26.45 -16.12 3.19
N GLN A 293 25.15 -16.17 2.89
CA GLN A 293 24.23 -15.02 2.79
C GLN A 293 23.18 -15.18 3.89
N SER A 294 23.30 -14.40 4.96
CA SER A 294 22.50 -14.59 6.18
C SER A 294 21.40 -13.57 6.32
N LEU A 295 20.21 -14.06 6.70
CA LEU A 295 19.11 -13.24 7.20
C LEU A 295 18.81 -13.68 8.66
N ALA A 296 18.71 -12.71 9.58
CA ALA A 296 18.36 -12.97 10.98
C ALA A 296 17.11 -12.18 11.37
N ILE A 297 16.15 -12.86 11.96
CA ILE A 297 14.99 -12.28 12.63
C ILE A 297 15.13 -12.58 14.12
N THR A 298 15.36 -11.54 14.91
CA THR A 298 15.39 -11.59 16.36
C THR A 298 14.07 -11.06 16.92
N ASP A 299 13.73 -11.44 18.14
CA ASP A 299 12.52 -10.99 18.83
C ASP A 299 11.22 -11.24 18.04
N SER A 300 11.16 -12.37 17.31
CA SER A 300 9.94 -12.76 16.59
C SER A 300 8.79 -13.03 17.56
N LEU A 301 7.60 -12.57 17.19
CA LEU A 301 6.38 -12.78 17.97
C LEU A 301 5.83 -14.22 17.88
N LEU A 302 6.47 -15.15 17.19
CA LEU A 302 6.02 -16.53 17.05
C LEU A 302 5.89 -17.24 18.40
N SER A 303 4.96 -18.18 18.49
CA SER A 303 4.62 -18.85 19.78
C SER A 303 5.53 -20.01 20.16
N SER A 304 6.37 -20.50 19.23
CA SER A 304 7.22 -21.68 19.49
C SER A 304 8.43 -21.75 18.55
N ASP A 305 9.49 -22.42 19.01
CA ASP A 305 10.70 -22.73 18.24
C ASP A 305 10.38 -23.53 16.96
N ALA A 306 9.36 -24.40 16.99
CA ALA A 306 8.93 -25.15 15.80
C ALA A 306 8.39 -24.24 14.69
N GLN A 307 7.64 -23.20 15.03
CA GLN A 307 7.19 -22.21 14.06
C GLN A 307 8.35 -21.32 13.59
N ALA A 308 9.27 -20.96 14.47
CA ALA A 308 10.49 -20.24 14.12
C ALA A 308 11.33 -21.02 13.10
N LEU A 309 11.50 -22.35 13.29
CA LEU A 309 12.17 -23.19 12.32
C LEU A 309 11.43 -23.29 10.98
N THR A 310 10.10 -23.38 11.01
CA THR A 310 9.27 -23.35 9.80
C THR A 310 9.47 -22.02 9.05
N LEU A 311 9.49 -20.90 9.76
CA LEU A 311 9.74 -19.59 9.16
C LEU A 311 11.17 -19.50 8.61
N ALA A 312 12.17 -19.98 9.34
CA ALA A 312 13.55 -19.99 8.86
C ALA A 312 13.72 -20.78 7.54
N ASN A 313 13.09 -21.95 7.43
CA ASN A 313 13.09 -22.72 6.19
C ASN A 313 12.34 -22.00 5.05
N TYR A 314 11.27 -21.30 5.35
CA TYR A 314 10.52 -20.52 4.36
C TYR A 314 11.32 -19.35 3.78
N LEU A 315 12.18 -18.74 4.59
CA LEU A 315 12.99 -17.58 4.20
C LEU A 315 14.19 -17.96 3.32
N LEU A 316 14.50 -19.25 3.15
CA LEU A 316 15.61 -19.67 2.30
C LEU A 316 15.30 -19.41 0.83
N GLU A 317 16.17 -18.66 0.18
CA GLU A 317 16.20 -18.42 -1.27
C GLU A 317 17.62 -18.74 -1.77
N GLY A 318 17.89 -20.02 -2.01
CA GLY A 318 19.24 -20.51 -2.24
C GLY A 318 19.82 -20.17 -3.62
N THR A 319 18.96 -19.88 -4.62
CA THR A 319 19.42 -19.63 -5.99
C THR A 319 18.73 -18.38 -6.54
N PRO A 320 19.47 -17.32 -6.86
CA PRO A 320 18.87 -16.13 -7.43
C PRO A 320 18.30 -16.43 -8.83
N THR A 321 17.11 -15.93 -9.10
CA THR A 321 16.48 -16.03 -10.41
C THR A 321 16.22 -14.65 -10.97
N PRO A 322 16.50 -14.39 -12.28
CA PRO A 322 16.12 -13.11 -12.89
C PRO A 322 14.61 -12.92 -12.87
N ARG A 323 14.16 -11.81 -12.32
CA ARG A 323 12.74 -11.49 -12.21
C ARG A 323 12.42 -10.07 -12.67
N PHE A 324 11.20 -9.87 -13.13
CA PHE A 324 10.69 -8.53 -13.38
C PHE A 324 10.29 -7.91 -12.05
N THR A 325 10.86 -6.75 -11.73
CA THR A 325 10.64 -6.06 -10.44
C THR A 325 9.80 -4.80 -10.57
N SER A 326 9.68 -4.28 -11.77
CA SER A 326 8.83 -3.13 -12.02
C SER A 326 8.41 -3.05 -13.47
N ILE A 327 7.24 -2.45 -13.71
CA ILE A 327 6.76 -2.13 -15.04
C ILE A 327 6.17 -0.72 -15.05
N SER A 328 6.52 0.06 -16.05
CA SER A 328 6.00 1.43 -16.20
C SER A 328 5.30 1.64 -17.52
N THR A 329 4.23 2.42 -17.50
CA THR A 329 3.48 2.78 -18.70
C THR A 329 2.89 4.18 -18.58
N THR A 330 2.72 4.82 -19.74
CA THR A 330 2.07 6.13 -19.86
C THR A 330 0.67 5.96 -20.44
N PHE A 331 -0.33 6.56 -19.82
CA PHE A 331 -1.72 6.42 -20.22
C PHE A 331 -2.00 6.91 -21.64
N ALA A 332 -1.18 7.84 -22.15
CA ALA A 332 -1.32 8.33 -23.53
C ALA A 332 -1.19 7.21 -24.58
N SER A 333 -0.43 6.15 -24.28
CA SER A 333 -0.22 5.00 -25.16
C SER A 333 -1.30 3.92 -25.05
N LEU A 334 -2.23 4.03 -24.08
CA LEU A 334 -3.23 3.03 -23.76
C LEU A 334 -4.61 3.36 -24.30
N THR A 335 -5.38 2.33 -24.61
CA THR A 335 -6.83 2.44 -24.89
C THR A 335 -7.61 2.69 -23.60
N THR A 336 -8.84 3.22 -23.72
CA THR A 336 -9.69 3.48 -22.53
C THR A 336 -9.94 2.23 -21.67
N PRO A 337 -10.26 1.04 -22.23
CA PRO A 337 -10.38 -0.17 -21.41
C PRO A 337 -9.10 -0.52 -20.66
N GLN A 338 -7.92 -0.41 -21.29
CA GLN A 338 -6.63 -0.68 -20.63
C GLN A 338 -6.36 0.32 -19.49
N LYS A 339 -6.68 1.60 -19.68
CA LYS A 339 -6.58 2.63 -18.64
C LYS A 339 -7.49 2.32 -17.45
N ASN A 340 -8.71 1.83 -17.70
CA ASN A 340 -9.68 1.55 -16.66
C ASN A 340 -9.36 0.27 -15.88
N LEU A 341 -8.63 -0.67 -16.48
CA LEU A 341 -8.10 -1.84 -15.77
C LEU A 341 -6.86 -1.51 -14.94
N LEU A 342 -5.96 -0.68 -15.50
CA LEU A 342 -4.68 -0.40 -14.86
C LEU A 342 -4.77 0.65 -13.74
N ALA A 343 -5.62 1.67 -13.89
CA ALA A 343 -5.68 2.76 -12.93
C ALA A 343 -6.03 2.28 -11.50
N PRO A 344 -7.04 1.42 -11.29
CA PRO A 344 -7.45 0.97 -9.98
C PRO A 344 -6.69 -0.26 -9.47
N ILE A 345 -5.61 -0.68 -10.12
CA ILE A 345 -4.83 -1.84 -9.67
C ILE A 345 -4.37 -1.64 -8.22
N ASP A 346 -4.37 -2.72 -7.43
CA ASP A 346 -4.02 -2.61 -6.03
C ASP A 346 -2.94 -3.61 -5.57
N ILE A 347 -2.40 -3.37 -4.39
CA ILE A 347 -1.37 -4.21 -3.77
C ILE A 347 -1.95 -5.62 -3.53
N GLY A 348 -1.16 -6.64 -3.86
CA GLY A 348 -1.55 -8.05 -3.72
C GLY A 348 -2.28 -8.62 -4.92
N GLU A 349 -2.70 -7.79 -5.89
CA GLU A 349 -3.25 -8.28 -7.15
C GLU A 349 -2.17 -8.94 -8.03
N THR A 350 -2.60 -9.78 -8.96
CA THR A 350 -1.69 -10.46 -9.89
C THR A 350 -1.60 -9.70 -11.21
N VAL A 351 -0.40 -9.54 -11.71
CA VAL A 351 -0.12 -9.04 -13.07
C VAL A 351 0.70 -10.05 -13.84
N GLN A 352 0.44 -10.16 -15.13
CA GLN A 352 1.28 -10.94 -16.03
C GLN A 352 2.12 -10.01 -16.91
N ILE A 353 3.42 -10.26 -16.98
CA ILE A 353 4.34 -9.47 -17.79
C ILE A 353 5.01 -10.37 -18.81
N THR A 354 4.86 -10.04 -20.09
CA THR A 354 5.54 -10.71 -21.21
C THR A 354 6.49 -9.75 -21.89
N LYS A 355 7.76 -10.16 -21.99
CA LYS A 355 8.80 -9.50 -22.77
C LYS A 355 9.24 -10.36 -23.93
N THR A 356 9.21 -9.80 -25.14
CA THR A 356 9.65 -10.45 -26.38
C THR A 356 11.04 -9.98 -26.79
N TYR A 357 11.88 -10.90 -27.23
CA TYR A 357 13.25 -10.65 -27.67
C TYR A 357 13.35 -10.86 -29.19
N THR A 358 14.18 -10.08 -29.83
CA THR A 358 14.43 -10.21 -31.28
C THR A 358 15.43 -11.31 -31.62
N THR A 359 16.28 -11.69 -30.66
CA THR A 359 17.33 -12.70 -30.81
C THR A 359 17.54 -13.45 -29.49
N GLY A 360 18.17 -14.61 -29.56
CA GLY A 360 18.47 -15.43 -28.36
C GLY A 360 17.43 -16.51 -28.10
N SER A 361 17.56 -17.18 -26.96
CA SER A 361 16.63 -18.21 -26.50
C SER A 361 16.45 -18.10 -24.99
N PRO A 362 15.21 -18.05 -24.47
CA PRO A 362 13.94 -18.06 -25.19
C PRO A 362 13.68 -16.73 -25.94
N LEU A 363 12.80 -16.77 -26.95
CA LEU A 363 12.38 -15.57 -27.69
C LEU A 363 11.32 -14.72 -26.93
N SER A 364 10.79 -15.23 -25.84
CA SER A 364 9.91 -14.49 -24.94
C SER A 364 10.04 -15.02 -23.53
N LYS A 365 9.85 -14.14 -22.56
CA LYS A 365 9.74 -14.50 -21.14
C LYS A 365 8.43 -13.93 -20.62
N THR A 366 7.62 -14.79 -20.00
CA THR A 366 6.39 -14.41 -19.31
C THR A 366 6.54 -14.76 -17.84
N GLN A 367 6.11 -13.85 -16.94
CA GLN A 367 6.04 -14.09 -15.51
C GLN A 367 4.71 -13.56 -14.98
N ASP A 368 4.08 -14.35 -14.10
CA ASP A 368 2.97 -13.91 -13.28
C ASP A 368 3.53 -13.45 -11.94
N LEU A 369 3.16 -12.25 -11.53
CA LEU A 369 3.79 -11.54 -10.42
C LEU A 369 2.73 -10.86 -9.56
N ALA A 370 2.98 -10.78 -8.26
CA ALA A 370 2.14 -9.98 -7.36
C ALA A 370 2.56 -8.51 -7.35
N VAL A 371 1.59 -7.63 -7.25
CA VAL A 371 1.79 -6.21 -7.06
C VAL A 371 2.22 -5.95 -5.62
N GLU A 372 3.37 -5.32 -5.43
CA GLU A 372 3.93 -4.94 -4.13
C GLU A 372 3.82 -3.44 -3.85
N GLY A 373 3.79 -2.63 -4.90
CA GLY A 373 3.63 -1.19 -4.78
C GLY A 373 3.27 -0.54 -6.10
N ILE A 374 2.75 0.68 -6.00
CA ILE A 374 2.22 1.42 -7.14
C ILE A 374 2.56 2.89 -6.97
N ASP A 375 3.17 3.46 -8.01
CA ASP A 375 3.39 4.91 -8.13
C ASP A 375 2.53 5.46 -9.25
N HIS A 376 1.72 6.48 -8.96
CA HIS A 376 1.03 7.31 -9.97
C HIS A 376 1.69 8.68 -10.03
N GLU A 377 2.03 9.13 -11.23
CA GLU A 377 2.43 10.49 -11.51
C GLU A 377 1.46 11.10 -12.54
N ILE A 378 0.67 12.05 -12.08
CA ILE A 378 -0.39 12.69 -12.88
C ILE A 378 -0.02 14.16 -13.02
N ASN A 379 0.27 14.60 -14.24
CA ASN A 379 0.75 15.95 -14.52
C ASN A 379 0.02 16.52 -15.72
N VAL A 380 -0.34 17.80 -15.64
CA VAL A 380 -1.09 18.50 -16.70
C VAL A 380 -0.35 18.57 -18.05
N PHE A 381 0.97 18.47 -18.05
CA PHE A 381 1.78 18.56 -19.26
C PHE A 381 2.21 17.20 -19.82
N THR A 382 2.52 16.23 -18.93
CA THR A 382 3.06 14.93 -19.33
C THR A 382 2.02 13.81 -19.29
N GLY A 383 0.85 14.09 -18.73
CA GLY A 383 -0.22 13.10 -18.57
C GLY A 383 -0.04 12.21 -17.35
N HIS A 384 -0.63 11.03 -17.38
CA HIS A 384 -0.59 10.05 -16.29
C HIS A 384 0.38 8.92 -16.61
N ARG A 385 1.35 8.73 -15.75
CA ARG A 385 2.29 7.59 -15.75
C ARG A 385 2.03 6.73 -14.53
N VAL A 386 2.03 5.42 -14.71
CA VAL A 386 1.94 4.43 -13.64
C VAL A 386 3.19 3.58 -13.65
N THR A 387 3.73 3.32 -12.46
CA THR A 387 4.78 2.31 -12.25
C THR A 387 4.26 1.31 -11.22
N VAL A 388 4.25 0.04 -11.59
CA VAL A 388 3.85 -1.07 -10.73
C VAL A 388 5.12 -1.81 -10.32
N TYR A 389 5.35 -1.98 -9.03
CA TYR A 389 6.43 -2.78 -8.47
C TYR A 389 5.92 -4.17 -8.18
N THR A 390 6.72 -5.18 -8.52
CA THR A 390 6.26 -6.57 -8.51
C THR A 390 7.25 -7.48 -7.82
N SER A 391 6.75 -8.55 -7.24
CA SER A 391 7.54 -9.66 -6.72
C SER A 391 7.02 -10.99 -7.25
N ASP A 392 7.89 -12.01 -7.19
CA ASP A 392 7.44 -13.37 -7.35
C ASP A 392 6.41 -13.67 -6.27
N THR A 393 5.29 -14.25 -6.66
CA THR A 393 4.40 -14.87 -5.70
C THR A 393 5.01 -16.20 -5.34
N ILE A 394 4.94 -16.55 -4.07
CA ILE A 394 5.24 -17.92 -3.68
C ILE A 394 4.09 -18.76 -4.21
N VAL A 395 4.34 -19.40 -5.36
CA VAL A 395 3.47 -20.43 -5.87
C VAL A 395 3.50 -21.53 -4.82
N LEU A 396 2.34 -21.86 -4.23
CA LEU A 396 2.16 -23.19 -3.65
C LEU A 396 2.41 -24.15 -4.81
N ASN A 397 3.56 -24.82 -4.78
CA ASN A 397 3.92 -25.70 -5.89
C ASN A 397 2.82 -26.72 -6.08
N ASP A 398 2.26 -26.74 -7.28
CA ASP A 398 1.34 -27.78 -7.71
C ASP A 398 1.98 -29.16 -7.49
N LEU A 399 1.16 -30.16 -7.23
CA LEU A 399 1.63 -31.54 -7.09
C LEU A 399 2.35 -31.97 -8.38
N ILE A 400 3.68 -32.02 -8.35
CA ILE A 400 4.48 -32.51 -9.48
C ILE A 400 4.68 -34.00 -9.29
N LEU A 401 4.01 -34.82 -10.12
CA LEU A 401 4.07 -36.28 -10.03
C LEU A 401 5.52 -36.75 -10.15
N ASN A 402 5.96 -37.57 -9.21
CA ASN A 402 7.31 -38.14 -9.07
C ASN A 402 8.40 -37.15 -8.63
N ASP A 403 8.07 -35.94 -8.20
CA ASP A 403 9.01 -35.07 -7.52
C ASP A 403 9.16 -35.48 -6.05
N ILE A 404 10.39 -35.44 -5.52
CA ILE A 404 10.68 -35.87 -4.14
C ILE A 404 10.08 -34.89 -3.11
N LEU A 405 10.01 -33.61 -3.47
CA LEU A 405 9.50 -32.56 -2.57
C LEU A 405 8.03 -32.26 -2.82
N PHE A 406 7.61 -32.27 -4.07
CA PHE A 406 6.28 -31.83 -4.50
C PHE A 406 5.42 -32.97 -5.08
N GLY A 407 5.92 -34.20 -5.11
CA GLY A 407 5.21 -35.40 -5.55
C GLY A 407 4.33 -36.05 -4.49
N THR A 408 4.33 -35.56 -3.25
CA THR A 408 3.51 -36.03 -2.14
C THR A 408 2.52 -34.97 -1.71
N ILE A 409 1.26 -35.31 -1.60
CA ILE A 409 0.23 -34.39 -1.06
C ILE A 409 0.52 -34.15 0.42
N ASN A 410 0.92 -32.94 0.77
CA ASN A 410 1.18 -32.49 2.12
C ASN A 410 0.80 -30.99 2.27
N THR A 411 1.27 -30.34 3.33
CA THR A 411 1.02 -28.92 3.59
C THR A 411 1.72 -27.98 2.60
N ASN A 412 2.65 -28.45 1.78
CA ASN A 412 3.47 -27.64 0.87
C ASN A 412 3.01 -27.71 -0.59
N ASN A 413 2.06 -28.56 -0.91
CA ASN A 413 1.47 -28.66 -2.23
C ASN A 413 -0.03 -28.98 -2.16
N GLY A 414 -0.76 -28.61 -3.18
CA GLY A 414 -2.19 -28.85 -3.33
C GLY A 414 -2.53 -29.47 -4.68
N LEU A 415 -3.73 -30.01 -4.79
CA LEU A 415 -4.35 -30.32 -6.09
C LEU A 415 -5.07 -29.04 -6.53
N SER A 416 -4.60 -28.42 -7.59
CA SER A 416 -5.29 -27.29 -8.25
C SER A 416 -6.51 -27.78 -9.03
#